data_8834179bccf22bd5e3d36d4f279c46fc
#
_entry.id   8834179bccf22bd5e3d36d4f279c46fc
#
_cell.length_a   1.000
_cell.length_b   1.000
_cell.length_c   1.000
_cell.angle_alpha   90.00
_cell.angle_beta   90.00
_cell.angle_gamma   90.00
#
_symmetry.space_group_name_H-M   'P 1'
#
loop_
_entity.id
_entity.type
_entity.pdbx_description
1 polymer ?
#
loop_
_entity_poly.entity_id
_entity_poly.type
_entity_poly.pdbx_seq_one_letter_code
_entity_poly.pdbx_strand_id
1 'polypeptide(L)'
;MRRLFASKTWVACTFSLATAFLLINGCSKPERQYADDKESVDWGSYGGNASSNRFSPSTQINSNNVDQLELAWQHNSGDMANGKGEWAFTSLQVTPIVINDTLYYCSPFGRVFALDPSNGKQLWVFDPEIKNKKGGYYPAVCRGVAYWQSEAPTNDRECSKRIIYGTRDAELIALDAETGKPCKRFGNQGRVSLREGIQFDAPWEYYPTSPALIM
;
A
#
# COMPACT_ATOMS: atom_id res chain seq x y z
N MET A 1 -21.82 -76.19 -61.12
CA MET A 1 -21.53 -77.07 -59.98
C MET A 1 -21.29 -76.24 -58.77
N ARG A 2 -22.26 -76.14 -57.88
CA ARG A 2 -22.28 -76.64 -56.50
C ARG A 2 -21.08 -76.13 -55.67
N ARG A 3 -21.21 -75.42 -54.54
CA ARG A 3 -21.94 -75.76 -53.32
C ARG A 3 -22.20 -74.51 -52.44
N LEU A 4 -23.37 -74.51 -51.79
CA LEU A 4 -23.75 -73.76 -50.64
C LEU A 4 -22.89 -74.13 -49.42
N PHE A 5 -22.46 -73.13 -48.61
CA PHE A 5 -22.19 -73.42 -47.20
C PHE A 5 -22.74 -72.21 -46.38
N ALA A 6 -23.66 -72.54 -45.51
CA ALA A 6 -24.20 -71.68 -44.48
C ALA A 6 -23.19 -71.42 -43.41
N SER A 7 -23.00 -70.22 -42.93
CA SER A 7 -22.27 -69.92 -41.74
C SER A 7 -23.15 -69.17 -40.73
N LYS A 8 -23.12 -69.76 -39.55
CA LYS A 8 -23.87 -69.40 -38.36
C LYS A 8 -23.55 -67.98 -37.89
N THR A 9 -24.58 -67.18 -37.66
CA THR A 9 -24.54 -65.95 -36.95
C THR A 9 -24.27 -66.16 -35.46
N TRP A 10 -23.17 -65.66 -34.98
CA TRP A 10 -22.90 -65.48 -33.54
C TRP A 10 -23.30 -64.06 -33.17
N VAL A 11 -24.31 -63.97 -32.30
CA VAL A 11 -24.69 -62.72 -31.64
C VAL A 11 -23.73 -62.52 -30.50
N ALA A 12 -22.81 -61.58 -30.63
CA ALA A 12 -21.97 -61.11 -29.52
C ALA A 12 -22.69 -59.99 -28.76
N CYS A 13 -23.17 -60.31 -27.58
CA CYS A 13 -23.65 -59.32 -26.60
C CYS A 13 -22.48 -58.50 -26.10
N THR A 14 -22.30 -57.30 -26.62
CA THR A 14 -21.37 -56.36 -26.04
C THR A 14 -22.03 -55.60 -24.87
N PHE A 15 -21.61 -55.93 -23.66
CA PHE A 15 -21.91 -55.16 -22.47
C PHE A 15 -21.21 -53.80 -22.59
N SER A 16 -21.96 -52.73 -22.89
CA SER A 16 -21.49 -51.36 -22.78
C SER A 16 -21.46 -50.97 -21.30
N LEU A 17 -20.26 -50.96 -20.72
CA LEU A 17 -20.02 -50.24 -19.45
C LEU A 17 -20.13 -48.73 -19.71
N ALA A 18 -21.27 -48.17 -19.38
CA ALA A 18 -21.42 -46.69 -19.28
C ALA A 18 -20.66 -46.22 -18.03
N THR A 19 -19.44 -45.80 -18.22
CA THR A 19 -18.68 -45.02 -17.20
C THR A 19 -19.34 -43.67 -17.06
N ALA A 20 -20.12 -43.49 -16.01
CA ALA A 20 -20.63 -42.19 -15.59
C ALA A 20 -19.45 -41.33 -15.12
N PHE A 21 -18.94 -40.43 -15.98
CA PHE A 21 -18.07 -39.33 -15.59
C PHE A 21 -18.91 -38.33 -14.79
N LEU A 22 -18.83 -38.40 -13.47
CA LEU A 22 -19.28 -37.33 -12.60
C LEU A 22 -18.40 -36.09 -12.88
N LEU A 23 -18.89 -35.18 -13.68
CA LEU A 23 -18.35 -33.84 -13.81
C LEU A 23 -18.57 -33.13 -12.47
N ILE A 24 -17.56 -33.17 -11.61
CA ILE A 24 -17.45 -32.29 -10.46
C ILE A 24 -17.19 -30.89 -11.04
N ASN A 25 -18.28 -30.16 -11.34
CA ASN A 25 -18.20 -28.72 -11.55
C ASN A 25 -17.87 -28.09 -10.21
N GLY A 26 -16.56 -28.04 -9.89
CA GLY A 26 -16.07 -27.17 -8.85
C GLY A 26 -16.49 -25.75 -9.22
N CYS A 27 -17.26 -25.11 -8.37
CA CYS A 27 -17.50 -23.68 -8.43
C CYS A 27 -16.14 -22.96 -8.19
N SER A 28 -15.30 -22.91 -9.21
CA SER A 28 -14.23 -21.91 -9.26
C SER A 28 -14.95 -20.58 -9.45
N LYS A 29 -14.86 -19.72 -8.44
CA LYS A 29 -15.22 -18.31 -8.62
C LYS A 29 -14.46 -17.83 -9.86
N PRO A 30 -15.13 -17.16 -10.82
CA PRO A 30 -14.41 -16.61 -11.95
C PRO A 30 -13.35 -15.68 -11.42
N GLU A 31 -12.09 -15.97 -11.73
CA GLU A 31 -10.98 -15.07 -11.51
C GLU A 31 -11.33 -13.81 -12.32
N ARG A 32 -11.68 -12.72 -11.60
CA ARG A 32 -12.00 -11.46 -12.28
C ARG A 32 -10.71 -11.00 -12.94
N GLN A 33 -10.66 -11.09 -14.25
CA GLN A 33 -9.71 -10.33 -15.05
C GLN A 33 -10.04 -8.86 -14.80
N TYR A 34 -9.25 -8.21 -13.93
CA TYR A 34 -9.21 -6.76 -13.91
C TYR A 34 -8.76 -6.35 -15.31
N ALA A 35 -9.62 -5.62 -16.01
CA ALA A 35 -9.27 -5.04 -17.28
C ALA A 35 -7.99 -4.24 -17.07
N ASP A 36 -6.95 -4.56 -17.83
CA ASP A 36 -5.64 -3.91 -17.81
C ASP A 36 -5.74 -2.54 -18.51
N ASP A 37 -6.75 -1.76 -18.14
CA ASP A 37 -6.89 -0.37 -18.54
C ASP A 37 -5.98 0.44 -17.64
N LYS A 38 -4.71 0.50 -18.05
CA LYS A 38 -3.62 1.23 -17.44
C LYS A 38 -3.83 2.74 -17.51
N GLU A 39 -4.84 3.24 -16.88
CA GLU A 39 -4.85 4.60 -16.41
C GLU A 39 -4.72 4.57 -14.89
N SER A 40 -3.55 4.12 -14.40
CA SER A 40 -3.21 4.27 -13.00
C SER A 40 -3.08 5.78 -12.73
N VAL A 41 -4.04 6.33 -12.05
CA VAL A 41 -4.01 7.72 -11.65
C VAL A 41 -3.26 7.79 -10.34
N ASP A 42 -2.06 8.36 -10.38
CA ASP A 42 -1.28 8.64 -9.18
C ASP A 42 -2.07 9.57 -8.23
N TRP A 43 -2.04 9.25 -6.93
CA TRP A 43 -2.49 10.13 -5.86
C TRP A 43 -1.27 10.68 -5.14
N GLY A 44 -0.54 11.58 -5.80
CA GLY A 44 0.83 11.99 -5.47
C GLY A 44 0.99 12.88 -4.25
N SER A 45 -0.10 13.36 -3.65
CA SER A 45 -0.07 14.24 -2.48
C SER A 45 -1.27 14.02 -1.57
N TYR A 46 -1.20 14.54 -0.34
CA TYR A 46 -2.26 14.44 0.67
C TYR A 46 -3.65 14.84 0.14
N GLY A 47 -3.72 15.90 -0.65
CA GLY A 47 -4.97 16.39 -1.25
C GLY A 47 -5.21 15.94 -2.69
N GLY A 48 -4.44 14.98 -3.19
CA GLY A 48 -4.46 14.53 -4.59
C GLY A 48 -3.59 15.39 -5.50
N ASN A 49 -3.61 16.71 -5.33
CA ASN A 49 -2.81 17.67 -6.07
C ASN A 49 -2.50 18.93 -5.23
N ALA A 50 -1.74 19.88 -5.79
CA ALA A 50 -1.34 21.11 -5.11
C ALA A 50 -2.53 21.97 -4.67
N SER A 51 -3.66 21.92 -5.36
CA SER A 51 -4.89 22.63 -4.99
C SER A 51 -5.72 21.91 -3.94
N SER A 52 -5.31 20.72 -3.53
CA SER A 52 -6.01 19.87 -2.53
C SER A 52 -7.50 19.66 -2.84
N ASN A 53 -7.86 19.54 -4.11
CA ASN A 53 -9.25 19.41 -4.54
C ASN A 53 -9.85 18.02 -4.26
N ARG A 54 -9.02 17.03 -3.92
CA ARG A 54 -9.41 15.65 -3.58
C ARG A 54 -10.24 14.96 -4.67
N PHE A 55 -10.00 15.32 -5.90
CA PHE A 55 -10.67 14.77 -7.07
C PHE A 55 -9.76 13.79 -7.80
N SER A 56 -10.27 12.60 -8.10
CA SER A 56 -9.65 11.61 -8.99
C SER A 56 -10.36 11.63 -10.34
N PRO A 57 -9.66 11.73 -11.47
CA PRO A 57 -10.27 11.62 -12.79
C PRO A 57 -10.65 10.17 -13.16
N SER A 58 -10.30 9.19 -12.34
CA SER A 58 -10.66 7.79 -12.59
C SER A 58 -12.17 7.60 -12.69
N THR A 59 -12.63 6.90 -13.71
CA THR A 59 -14.04 6.61 -13.98
C THR A 59 -14.46 5.18 -13.70
N GLN A 60 -13.51 4.34 -13.24
CA GLN A 60 -13.74 2.93 -12.98
C GLN A 60 -14.81 2.71 -11.89
N ILE A 61 -14.80 3.55 -10.84
CA ILE A 61 -15.84 3.56 -9.81
C ILE A 61 -16.78 4.72 -10.10
N ASN A 62 -18.08 4.40 -10.23
CA ASN A 62 -19.12 5.36 -10.56
C ASN A 62 -20.46 4.96 -9.89
N SER A 63 -21.50 5.75 -10.07
CA SER A 63 -22.81 5.53 -9.44
C SER A 63 -23.48 4.19 -9.78
N ASN A 64 -23.05 3.52 -10.86
CA ASN A 64 -23.66 2.25 -11.28
C ASN A 64 -22.95 1.02 -10.68
N ASN A 65 -21.81 1.18 -10.03
CA ASN A 65 -21.03 0.06 -9.50
C ASN A 65 -20.45 0.28 -8.11
N VAL A 66 -20.63 1.46 -7.52
CA VAL A 66 -20.08 1.77 -6.18
C VAL A 66 -20.66 0.87 -5.08
N ASP A 67 -21.90 0.41 -5.23
CA ASP A 67 -22.58 -0.52 -4.33
C ASP A 67 -22.10 -1.97 -4.43
N GLN A 68 -21.32 -2.27 -5.48
CA GLN A 68 -20.74 -3.59 -5.75
C GLN A 68 -19.29 -3.71 -5.29
N LEU A 69 -18.75 -2.68 -4.61
CA LEU A 69 -17.39 -2.72 -4.10
C LEU A 69 -17.25 -3.78 -3.01
N GLU A 70 -16.17 -4.57 -3.11
CA GLU A 70 -15.78 -5.57 -2.12
C GLU A 70 -14.41 -5.25 -1.56
N LEU A 71 -14.15 -5.70 -0.32
CA LEU A 71 -12.83 -5.57 0.28
C LEU A 71 -11.81 -6.42 -0.49
N ALA A 72 -10.87 -5.77 -1.18
CA ALA A 72 -9.83 -6.45 -1.93
C ALA A 72 -8.72 -7.00 -1.00
N TRP A 73 -8.24 -6.17 -0.10
CA TRP A 73 -7.22 -6.53 0.88
C TRP A 73 -7.24 -5.59 2.09
N GLN A 74 -6.55 -5.98 3.15
CA GLN A 74 -6.36 -5.19 4.36
C GLN A 74 -4.91 -5.28 4.83
N HIS A 75 -4.30 -4.15 5.17
CA HIS A 75 -3.00 -4.09 5.82
C HIS A 75 -3.15 -3.62 7.27
N ASN A 76 -2.49 -4.32 8.20
CA ASN A 76 -2.50 -3.97 9.61
C ASN A 76 -1.07 -3.62 10.07
N SER A 77 -0.83 -2.36 10.39
CA SER A 77 0.47 -1.91 10.90
C SER A 77 0.81 -2.44 12.28
N GLY A 78 -0.18 -2.83 13.07
CA GLY A 78 -0.01 -3.19 14.48
C GLY A 78 0.22 -2.01 15.41
N ASP A 79 0.26 -0.77 14.91
CA ASP A 79 0.61 0.44 15.66
C ASP A 79 -0.61 1.08 16.32
N MET A 80 -1.07 0.42 17.35
CA MET A 80 -2.19 0.90 18.17
C MET A 80 -1.78 0.92 19.64
N ALA A 81 -2.05 2.03 20.33
CA ALA A 81 -1.81 2.19 21.74
C ALA A 81 -3.03 2.79 22.45
N ASN A 82 -3.24 2.34 23.69
CA ASN A 82 -4.34 2.76 24.57
C ASN A 82 -3.84 3.46 25.85
N GLY A 83 -2.59 3.91 25.85
CA GLY A 83 -1.94 4.57 26.98
C GLY A 83 -1.37 3.66 28.06
N LYS A 84 -1.56 2.35 27.98
CA LYS A 84 -1.06 1.40 29.00
C LYS A 84 0.39 0.93 28.75
N GLY A 85 0.92 1.04 27.54
CA GLY A 85 2.28 0.64 27.18
C GLY A 85 3.27 1.80 27.15
N GLU A 86 4.34 1.64 26.38
CA GLU A 86 5.35 2.69 26.14
C GLU A 86 4.79 3.87 25.36
N TRP A 87 3.79 3.64 24.50
CA TRP A 87 3.17 4.67 23.70
C TRP A 87 1.98 5.32 24.43
N ALA A 88 1.81 6.60 24.18
CA ALA A 88 0.57 7.31 24.50
C ALA A 88 -0.59 6.78 23.64
N PHE A 89 -1.76 7.38 23.77
CA PHE A 89 -2.87 7.10 22.85
C PHE A 89 -2.47 7.39 21.41
N THR A 90 -3.00 6.60 20.49
CA THR A 90 -2.74 6.73 19.05
C THR A 90 -4.04 6.94 18.30
N SER A 91 -3.95 7.61 17.15
CA SER A 91 -5.05 7.73 16.20
C SER A 91 -4.52 7.58 14.78
N LEU A 92 -5.11 6.68 14.00
CA LEU A 92 -4.79 6.54 12.59
C LEU A 92 -5.56 7.60 11.79
N GLN A 93 -4.86 8.63 11.34
CA GLN A 93 -5.45 9.77 10.60
C GLN A 93 -4.76 9.97 9.24
N VAL A 94 -4.08 8.97 8.74
CA VAL A 94 -3.27 9.07 7.54
C VAL A 94 -4.12 9.11 6.29
N THR A 95 -3.72 9.93 5.32
CA THR A 95 -4.09 9.79 3.91
C THR A 95 -2.90 9.19 3.18
N PRO A 96 -3.00 7.96 2.67
CA PRO A 96 -1.96 7.35 1.86
C PRO A 96 -1.76 8.12 0.55
N ILE A 97 -0.55 8.01 -0.02
CA ILE A 97 -0.28 8.45 -1.40
C ILE A 97 0.04 7.22 -2.26
N VAL A 98 -0.28 7.29 -3.54
CA VAL A 98 0.03 6.24 -4.52
C VAL A 98 0.80 6.88 -5.66
N ILE A 99 2.02 6.42 -5.90
CA ILE A 99 2.92 6.94 -6.94
C ILE A 99 3.71 5.78 -7.53
N ASN A 100 3.74 5.70 -8.87
CA ASN A 100 4.47 4.66 -9.58
C ASN A 100 4.14 3.25 -9.05
N ASP A 101 2.88 2.92 -8.97
CA ASP A 101 2.36 1.62 -8.50
C ASP A 101 2.84 1.23 -7.08
N THR A 102 3.10 2.21 -6.24
CA THR A 102 3.47 1.99 -4.84
C THR A 102 2.63 2.87 -3.91
N LEU A 103 1.99 2.26 -2.93
CA LEU A 103 1.25 2.95 -1.89
C LEU A 103 2.15 3.23 -0.70
N TYR A 104 2.24 4.49 -0.29
CA TYR A 104 3.02 4.91 0.88
C TYR A 104 2.10 5.51 1.95
N TYR A 105 2.34 5.14 3.18
CA TYR A 105 1.68 5.75 4.32
C TYR A 105 2.54 5.69 5.58
N CYS A 106 2.23 6.53 6.57
CA CYS A 106 2.84 6.47 7.89
C CYS A 106 1.84 6.03 8.96
N SER A 107 2.31 5.26 9.93
CA SER A 107 1.52 4.81 11.06
C SER A 107 1.54 5.82 12.22
N PRO A 108 0.67 5.65 13.24
CA PRO A 108 0.72 6.47 14.44
C PRO A 108 2.04 6.39 15.22
N PHE A 109 2.78 5.29 15.14
CA PHE A 109 4.12 5.17 15.73
C PHE A 109 5.21 5.86 14.90
N GLY A 110 4.84 6.46 13.75
CA GLY A 110 5.78 7.13 12.86
C GLY A 110 6.51 6.18 11.91
N ARG A 111 6.16 4.89 11.87
CA ARG A 111 6.71 3.98 10.86
C ARG A 111 6.15 4.32 9.50
N VAL A 112 6.98 4.21 8.46
CA VAL A 112 6.58 4.40 7.07
C VAL A 112 6.55 3.05 6.36
N PHE A 113 5.46 2.81 5.65
CA PHE A 113 5.23 1.58 4.91
C PHE A 113 5.14 1.88 3.41
N ALA A 114 5.72 1.01 2.60
CA ALA A 114 5.45 0.92 1.17
C ALA A 114 4.76 -0.41 0.88
N LEU A 115 3.64 -0.35 0.18
CA LEU A 115 2.82 -1.51 -0.16
C LEU A 115 2.60 -1.58 -1.66
N ASP A 116 2.41 -2.79 -2.17
CA ASP A 116 1.82 -3.03 -3.47
C ASP A 116 0.31 -2.71 -3.39
N PRO A 117 -0.19 -1.70 -4.12
CA PRO A 117 -1.59 -1.30 -4.02
C PRO A 117 -2.58 -2.34 -4.55
N SER A 118 -2.13 -3.28 -5.38
CA SER A 118 -3.00 -4.31 -5.97
C SER A 118 -3.40 -5.40 -4.97
N ASN A 119 -2.55 -5.68 -3.98
CA ASN A 119 -2.74 -6.82 -3.08
C ASN A 119 -2.38 -6.53 -1.61
N GLY A 120 -1.91 -5.32 -1.27
CA GLY A 120 -1.53 -4.91 0.08
C GLY A 120 -0.23 -5.52 0.60
N LYS A 121 0.56 -6.20 -0.26
CA LYS A 121 1.84 -6.79 0.15
C LYS A 121 2.83 -5.69 0.55
N GLN A 122 3.43 -5.83 1.73
CA GLN A 122 4.47 -4.93 2.18
C GLN A 122 5.74 -5.11 1.36
N LEU A 123 6.19 -4.03 0.72
CA LEU A 123 7.45 -3.97 -0.02
C LEU A 123 8.62 -3.64 0.92
N TRP A 124 8.43 -2.63 1.76
CA TRP A 124 9.36 -2.29 2.83
C TRP A 124 8.65 -1.56 3.97
N VAL A 125 9.31 -1.50 5.11
CA VAL A 125 8.92 -0.70 6.27
C VAL A 125 10.17 -0.04 6.85
N PHE A 126 10.03 1.21 7.27
CA PHE A 126 11.03 1.97 7.99
C PHE A 126 10.51 2.34 9.38
N ASP A 127 11.30 2.07 10.43
CA ASP A 127 11.02 2.49 11.80
C ASP A 127 11.96 3.65 12.17
N PRO A 128 11.45 4.84 12.51
CA PRO A 128 12.27 5.98 12.92
C PRO A 128 12.87 5.83 14.31
N GLU A 129 12.47 4.82 15.08
CA GLU A 129 12.89 4.60 16.48
C GLU A 129 12.54 5.79 17.37
N ILE A 130 11.28 6.21 17.37
CA ILE A 130 10.76 7.36 18.12
C ILE A 130 11.11 7.25 19.61
N LYS A 131 11.72 8.29 20.14
CA LYS A 131 12.09 8.42 21.57
C LYS A 131 10.95 9.01 22.39
N ASN A 132 10.26 10.01 21.84
CA ASN A 132 9.14 10.70 22.51
C ASN A 132 7.84 9.91 22.35
N LYS A 133 7.75 8.73 22.96
CA LYS A 133 6.59 7.85 22.87
C LYS A 133 5.45 8.29 23.78
N LYS A 134 5.77 8.87 24.94
CA LYS A 134 4.81 9.41 25.91
C LYS A 134 4.96 10.92 26.01
N GLY A 135 3.92 11.58 26.43
CA GLY A 135 3.87 13.01 26.62
C GLY A 135 2.87 13.69 25.69
N GLY A 136 2.43 14.87 26.13
CA GLY A 136 1.39 15.64 25.47
C GLY A 136 -0.02 15.12 25.76
N TYR A 137 -1.00 15.97 25.44
CA TYR A 137 -2.42 15.70 25.68
C TYR A 137 -3.11 15.03 24.50
N TYR A 138 -2.40 14.92 23.36
CA TYR A 138 -2.98 14.45 22.10
C TYR A 138 -2.44 13.08 21.71
N PRO A 139 -3.27 12.25 21.04
CA PRO A 139 -2.81 10.98 20.48
C PRO A 139 -1.62 11.18 19.55
N ALA A 140 -0.73 10.18 19.51
CA ALA A 140 0.29 10.12 18.48
C ALA A 140 -0.38 9.90 17.13
N VAL A 141 -0.03 10.72 16.15
CA VAL A 141 -0.58 10.69 14.80
C VAL A 141 0.49 10.98 13.77
N CYS A 142 0.34 10.40 12.59
CA CYS A 142 0.97 10.84 11.35
C CYS A 142 -0.13 10.95 10.30
N ARG A 143 -0.26 12.12 9.64
CA ARG A 143 -1.35 12.35 8.68
C ARG A 143 -0.96 12.04 7.24
N GLY A 144 0.30 11.82 6.96
CA GLY A 144 0.75 11.45 5.62
C GLY A 144 2.24 11.67 5.42
N VAL A 145 2.69 11.25 4.26
CA VAL A 145 4.04 11.44 3.76
C VAL A 145 4.00 12.27 2.49
N ALA A 146 5.12 12.87 2.11
CA ALA A 146 5.27 13.59 0.85
C ALA A 146 6.26 12.85 -0.05
N TYR A 147 6.04 12.93 -1.36
CA TYR A 147 6.95 12.37 -2.36
C TYR A 147 7.67 13.49 -3.09
N TRP A 148 8.96 13.31 -3.28
CA TRP A 148 9.82 14.19 -4.08
C TRP A 148 10.65 13.37 -5.07
N GLN A 149 10.80 13.88 -6.27
CA GLN A 149 11.65 13.29 -7.30
C GLN A 149 12.58 14.36 -7.88
N SER A 150 13.84 13.98 -8.11
CA SER A 150 14.81 14.84 -8.78
C SER A 150 14.44 15.02 -10.27
N GLU A 151 14.43 16.26 -10.72
CA GLU A 151 14.28 16.59 -12.15
C GLU A 151 15.59 16.40 -12.93
N ALA A 152 16.73 16.45 -12.23
CA ALA A 152 18.03 16.28 -12.86
C ALA A 152 18.30 14.80 -13.17
N PRO A 153 18.87 14.48 -14.33
CA PRO A 153 19.39 13.14 -14.61
C PRO A 153 20.48 12.83 -13.57
N THR A 154 20.21 11.90 -12.67
CA THR A 154 21.21 11.49 -11.67
C THR A 154 21.79 10.15 -12.08
N ASN A 155 23.12 10.08 -12.15
CA ASN A 155 23.84 8.80 -12.27
C ASN A 155 23.74 8.00 -10.98
N ASP A 156 23.36 8.66 -9.87
CA ASP A 156 23.15 8.09 -8.57
C ASP A 156 21.64 7.85 -8.41
N ARG A 157 21.21 6.60 -8.55
CA ARG A 157 19.79 6.20 -8.41
C ARG A 157 19.33 6.27 -6.96
N GLU A 158 20.24 6.18 -5.99
CA GLU A 158 19.91 6.25 -4.58
C GLU A 158 19.36 7.64 -4.23
N CYS A 159 18.17 7.67 -3.68
CA CYS A 159 17.49 8.89 -3.25
C CYS A 159 17.18 9.93 -4.36
N SER A 160 17.13 9.52 -5.64
CA SER A 160 16.54 10.33 -6.69
C SER A 160 15.04 10.49 -6.56
N LYS A 161 14.40 9.56 -5.86
CA LYS A 161 13.00 9.57 -5.43
C LYS A 161 12.97 9.44 -3.92
N ARG A 162 12.21 10.29 -3.25
CA ARG A 162 12.22 10.35 -1.78
C ARG A 162 10.83 10.38 -1.20
N ILE A 163 10.66 9.65 -0.11
CA ILE A 163 9.55 9.84 0.82
C ILE A 163 10.04 10.73 1.95
N ILE A 164 9.34 11.85 2.16
CA ILE A 164 9.69 12.85 3.17
C ILE A 164 8.54 12.96 4.17
N TYR A 165 8.85 12.91 5.46
CA TYR A 165 7.83 13.04 6.49
C TYR A 165 8.41 13.58 7.80
N GLY A 166 7.52 14.15 8.61
CA GLY A 166 7.86 14.63 9.95
C GLY A 166 7.57 13.58 11.01
N THR A 167 8.39 13.57 12.06
CA THR A 167 8.27 12.63 13.17
C THR A 167 7.84 13.30 14.47
N ARG A 168 7.36 12.50 15.43
CA ARG A 168 7.04 12.94 16.79
C ARG A 168 8.25 13.44 17.56
N ASP A 169 9.45 13.08 17.15
CA ASP A 169 10.71 13.62 17.73
C ASP A 169 11.10 14.97 17.11
N ALA A 170 10.21 15.59 16.34
CA ALA A 170 10.45 16.84 15.61
C ALA A 170 11.64 16.73 14.65
N GLU A 171 11.72 15.66 13.93
CA GLU A 171 12.67 15.47 12.84
C GLU A 171 11.94 15.41 11.50
N LEU A 172 12.55 15.94 10.46
CA LEU A 172 12.19 15.67 9.07
C LEU A 172 13.10 14.57 8.55
N ILE A 173 12.51 13.49 8.06
CA ILE A 173 13.26 12.33 7.54
C ILE A 173 13.00 12.20 6.04
N ALA A 174 14.06 11.93 5.28
CA ALA A 174 14.00 11.57 3.89
C ALA A 174 14.46 10.12 3.68
N LEU A 175 13.60 9.32 3.07
CA LEU A 175 13.84 7.92 2.74
C LEU A 175 13.91 7.77 1.22
N ASP A 176 14.75 6.89 0.73
CA ASP A 176 14.70 6.44 -0.65
C ASP A 176 13.37 5.71 -0.89
N ALA A 177 12.61 6.15 -1.88
CA ALA A 177 11.26 5.66 -2.11
C ALA A 177 11.22 4.18 -2.53
N GLU A 178 12.25 3.68 -3.18
CA GLU A 178 12.31 2.31 -3.67
C GLU A 178 12.73 1.32 -2.57
N THR A 179 13.59 1.75 -1.65
CA THR A 179 14.22 0.85 -0.67
C THR A 179 13.84 1.10 0.78
N GLY A 180 13.23 2.26 1.09
CA GLY A 180 12.94 2.68 2.46
C GLY A 180 14.16 3.07 3.29
N LYS A 181 15.36 3.12 2.70
CA LYS A 181 16.59 3.48 3.41
C LYS A 181 16.72 5.00 3.58
N PRO A 182 17.26 5.49 4.70
CA PRO A 182 17.50 6.91 4.87
C PRO A 182 18.44 7.49 3.80
N CYS A 183 18.06 8.63 3.24
CA CYS A 183 18.85 9.38 2.28
C CYS A 183 20.02 10.10 2.95
N LYS A 184 21.17 9.48 3.06
CA LYS A 184 22.31 9.95 3.85
C LYS A 184 22.77 11.37 3.57
N ARG A 185 22.57 11.87 2.33
CA ARG A 185 22.88 13.25 1.91
C ARG A 185 21.84 14.27 2.32
N PHE A 186 20.70 13.84 2.85
CA PHE A 186 19.67 14.75 3.36
C PHE A 186 19.94 15.03 4.83
N GLY A 187 20.29 16.27 5.15
CA GLY A 187 20.65 16.67 6.51
C GLY A 187 21.78 15.80 7.10
N ASN A 188 21.56 15.33 8.31
CA ASN A 188 22.47 14.40 8.99
C ASN A 188 21.96 12.97 8.86
N GLN A 189 22.56 12.17 7.97
CA GLN A 189 22.22 10.76 7.76
C GLN A 189 20.73 10.52 7.44
N GLY A 190 20.11 11.39 6.66
CA GLY A 190 18.72 11.29 6.25
C GLY A 190 17.75 12.04 7.17
N ARG A 191 18.23 12.81 8.14
CA ARG A 191 17.43 13.49 9.14
C ARG A 191 17.80 14.97 9.28
N VAL A 192 16.81 15.81 9.53
CA VAL A 192 16.94 17.22 9.86
C VAL A 192 16.17 17.49 11.15
N SER A 193 16.81 18.07 12.14
CA SER A 193 16.12 18.53 13.36
C SER A 193 15.26 19.75 13.04
N LEU A 194 14.00 19.70 13.43
CA LEU A 194 13.07 20.82 13.31
C LEU A 194 12.99 21.65 14.60
N ARG A 195 13.87 21.38 15.56
CA ARG A 195 13.90 22.06 16.87
C ARG A 195 14.86 23.24 16.90
N GLU A 196 15.70 23.38 15.90
CA GLU A 196 16.68 24.45 15.83
C GLU A 196 15.99 25.81 15.81
N GLY A 197 16.37 26.69 16.75
CA GLY A 197 15.79 28.04 16.88
C GLY A 197 14.39 28.09 17.51
N ILE A 198 13.83 26.97 17.96
CA ILE A 198 12.53 26.90 18.63
C ILE A 198 12.74 26.63 20.12
N GLN A 199 12.13 27.48 20.98
CA GLN A 199 12.10 27.26 22.44
C GLN A 199 10.84 26.47 22.80
N PHE A 200 10.99 25.42 23.61
CA PHE A 200 9.89 24.63 24.17
C PHE A 200 10.35 24.04 25.50
N ASP A 201 9.41 23.88 26.42
CA ASP A 201 9.70 23.38 27.78
C ASP A 201 9.73 21.87 27.81
N ALA A 202 9.01 21.21 26.90
CA ALA A 202 8.95 19.75 26.84
C ALA A 202 9.02 19.19 25.40
N PRO A 203 9.60 17.98 25.24
CA PRO A 203 9.82 17.38 23.91
C PRO A 203 8.55 17.18 23.06
N TRP A 204 7.38 17.12 23.67
CA TRP A 204 6.10 16.90 23.01
C TRP A 204 5.37 18.18 22.58
N GLU A 205 5.89 19.36 22.90
CA GLU A 205 5.22 20.64 22.59
C GLU A 205 5.32 21.00 21.10
N TYR A 206 6.31 20.47 20.41
CA TYR A 206 6.49 20.71 19.00
C TYR A 206 6.85 19.45 18.23
N TYR A 207 6.01 19.10 17.27
CA TYR A 207 6.29 18.13 16.21
C TYR A 207 5.30 18.29 15.05
N PRO A 208 5.72 18.06 13.80
CA PRO A 208 4.84 18.12 12.67
C PRO A 208 3.94 16.87 12.61
N THR A 209 2.68 17.06 12.29
CA THR A 209 1.72 15.96 12.11
C THR A 209 1.23 15.84 10.67
N SER A 210 1.35 16.93 9.89
CA SER A 210 0.94 16.98 8.49
C SER A 210 2.11 16.63 7.58
N PRO A 211 1.84 16.09 6.37
CA PRO A 211 2.88 15.89 5.37
C PRO A 211 3.51 17.22 4.95
N ALA A 212 4.78 17.16 4.54
CA ALA A 212 5.47 18.31 3.97
C ALA A 212 4.83 18.73 2.64
N LEU A 213 4.83 20.02 2.36
CA LEU A 213 4.51 20.54 1.03
C LEU A 213 5.78 20.48 0.17
N ILE A 214 5.67 19.91 -1.00
CA ILE A 214 6.73 19.89 -2.02
C ILE A 214 6.39 20.96 -3.07
N MET A 215 7.32 21.85 -3.33
CA MET A 215 7.20 22.93 -4.29
C MET A 215 8.30 22.84 -5.36
#